data_90e51272ca521a87f5137e364f94895a
#
_entry.id   90e51272ca521a87f5137e364f94895a
#
_cell.length_a   1.000
_cell.length_b   1.000
_cell.length_c   1.000
_cell.angle_alpha   90.00
_cell.angle_beta   90.00
_cell.angle_gamma   90.00
#
_symmetry.space_group_name_H-M   'P 1'
#
loop_
_entity.id
_entity.type
_entity.pdbx_description
1 polymer ?
#
loop_
_entity_poly.entity_id
_entity_poly.type
_entity_poly.pdbx_seq_one_letter_code
_entity_poly.pdbx_strand_id
1 'polypeptide(L)'
;RADDIADGDFEDVFPGGSSDDPESVNYRSDIERLSPGGPVLDRSTYNDKMSQLFYYRKKLSTAYGDYTSTDPIFIALKDTVMKYGIQRQLLDDMISGMENDFHKNRYESFEELYSYCYRVASTVGLVCIEIYGYDDPKAKEYAESWGVFMQLINIIRDVSEDAKRDRIYLPLDDLARWGISEEDIKSGEALLEHPG
;
A
#
# COMPACT_ATOMS: atom_id res chain seq x y z
N ARG A 1 3.59 10.50 2.55
CA ARG A 1 3.97 10.13 3.93
C ARG A 1 3.62 8.68 4.27
N ALA A 2 2.46 8.14 3.88
CA ALA A 2 2.14 6.75 4.18
C ALA A 2 2.96 5.79 3.30
N ASP A 3 3.23 6.18 2.05
CA ASP A 3 4.11 5.48 1.12
C ASP A 3 5.56 5.47 1.63
N ASP A 4 6.05 6.64 2.06
CA ASP A 4 7.40 6.77 2.65
C ASP A 4 7.59 5.90 3.91
N ILE A 5 6.52 5.65 4.69
CA ILE A 5 6.56 4.73 5.83
C ILE A 5 6.83 3.30 5.36
N ALA A 6 6.18 2.85 4.28
CA ALA A 6 6.39 1.53 3.71
C ALA A 6 7.82 1.37 3.17
N ASP A 7 8.37 2.40 2.52
CA ASP A 7 9.71 2.40 1.93
C ASP A 7 10.85 2.63 2.92
N GLY A 8 10.55 3.08 4.14
CA GLY A 8 11.55 3.24 5.19
C GLY A 8 12.25 4.61 5.24
N ASP A 9 11.81 5.58 4.43
CA ASP A 9 12.50 6.88 4.26
C ASP A 9 12.15 7.93 5.33
N PHE A 10 11.43 7.56 6.41
CA PHE A 10 10.98 8.49 7.45
C PHE A 10 11.53 8.16 8.84
N GLU A 11 12.73 8.62 9.15
CA GLU A 11 13.24 8.54 10.53
C GLU A 11 12.82 9.72 11.45
N ASP A 12 12.29 10.85 10.93
CA ASP A 12 12.29 12.10 11.70
C ASP A 12 10.92 12.82 11.91
N VAL A 13 9.77 12.18 11.69
CA VAL A 13 8.50 12.96 11.66
C VAL A 13 7.58 12.78 12.87
N PHE A 14 7.84 11.85 13.79
CA PHE A 14 6.97 11.67 14.95
C PHE A 14 7.74 11.78 16.27
N PRO A 15 7.48 12.82 17.08
CA PRO A 15 7.84 12.78 18.49
C PRO A 15 7.07 11.59 19.11
N GLY A 16 7.81 10.71 19.78
CA GLY A 16 7.29 9.48 20.36
C GLY A 16 5.97 9.73 21.10
N GLY A 17 4.93 9.01 20.68
CA GLY A 17 3.68 8.96 21.42
C GLY A 17 4.01 8.44 22.81
N SER A 18 3.55 9.16 23.86
CA SER A 18 3.75 8.76 25.22
C SER A 18 3.12 7.37 25.44
N SER A 19 3.81 6.51 26.14
CA SER A 19 3.38 5.15 26.51
C SER A 19 2.12 5.10 27.40
N ASP A 20 1.47 6.23 27.66
CA ASP A 20 0.42 6.41 28.63
C ASP A 20 -0.98 6.59 28.01
N ASP A 21 -1.15 6.35 26.70
CA ASP A 21 -2.48 6.33 26.09
C ASP A 21 -3.19 5.01 26.41
N PRO A 22 -4.27 5.01 27.24
CA PRO A 22 -4.97 3.79 27.63
C PRO A 22 -5.64 3.04 26.46
N GLU A 23 -5.78 3.66 25.28
CA GLU A 23 -6.23 2.98 24.05
C GLU A 23 -5.11 2.18 23.37
N SER A 24 -3.83 2.36 23.75
CA SER A 24 -2.69 1.64 23.17
C SER A 24 -2.67 0.13 23.48
N VAL A 25 -3.46 -0.32 24.45
CA VAL A 25 -3.47 -1.71 24.95
C VAL A 25 -4.13 -2.69 23.97
N ASN A 26 -5.07 -2.25 23.14
CA ASN A 26 -5.77 -3.10 22.17
C ASN A 26 -5.04 -3.28 20.84
N TYR A 27 -4.04 -2.46 20.55
CA TYR A 27 -3.27 -2.50 19.31
C TYR A 27 -2.49 -3.79 19.08
N ARG A 28 -1.87 -4.33 20.13
CA ARG A 28 -1.02 -5.51 20.01
C ARG A 28 -1.76 -6.76 19.62
N SER A 29 -2.99 -6.95 20.14
CA SER A 29 -3.79 -8.14 19.86
C SER A 29 -4.33 -8.18 18.42
N ASP A 30 -4.56 -7.01 17.82
CA ASP A 30 -5.07 -6.93 16.45
C ASP A 30 -3.94 -7.07 15.41
N ILE A 31 -2.75 -6.54 15.71
CA ILE A 31 -1.53 -6.74 14.88
C ILE A 31 -1.11 -8.22 14.85
N GLU A 32 -1.19 -8.93 15.97
CA GLU A 32 -0.84 -10.37 16.03
C GLU A 32 -1.80 -11.25 15.22
N ARG A 33 -3.06 -10.82 15.01
CA ARG A 33 -4.04 -11.53 14.18
C ARG A 33 -3.83 -11.34 12.67
N LEU A 34 -3.14 -10.28 12.26
CA LEU A 34 -2.96 -9.91 10.86
C LEU A 34 -1.71 -10.56 10.20
N SER A 35 -0.96 -11.39 10.90
CA SER A 35 0.29 -11.98 10.41
C SER A 35 0.24 -13.50 10.19
N PRO A 36 -0.49 -14.02 9.19
CA PRO A 36 -0.49 -15.46 8.94
C PRO A 36 0.80 -15.99 8.30
N GLY A 37 1.67 -15.12 7.73
CA GLY A 37 2.88 -15.51 6.99
C GLY A 37 4.20 -15.03 7.58
N GLY A 38 4.16 -14.29 8.69
CA GLY A 38 5.34 -13.64 9.28
C GLY A 38 5.71 -12.33 8.56
N PRO A 39 6.26 -11.36 9.29
CA PRO A 39 6.62 -10.07 8.70
C PRO A 39 7.84 -10.20 7.78
N VAL A 40 7.81 -9.50 6.66
CA VAL A 40 8.96 -9.27 5.76
C VAL A 40 10.03 -8.42 6.47
N LEU A 41 9.63 -7.70 7.53
CA LEU A 41 10.47 -6.87 8.39
C LEU A 41 10.76 -7.60 9.72
N ASP A 42 11.81 -7.16 10.42
CA ASP A 42 11.96 -7.57 11.81
C ASP A 42 10.77 -7.11 12.66
N ARG A 43 10.52 -7.83 13.77
CA ARG A 43 9.29 -7.65 14.56
C ARG A 43 9.14 -6.23 15.14
N SER A 44 10.22 -5.56 15.49
CA SER A 44 10.16 -4.21 16.06
C SER A 44 9.76 -3.22 14.98
N THR A 45 10.48 -3.21 13.86
CA THR A 45 10.20 -2.35 12.70
C THR A 45 8.79 -2.58 12.14
N TYR A 46 8.34 -3.85 12.05
CA TYR A 46 6.98 -4.19 11.66
C TYR A 46 5.93 -3.56 12.57
N ASN A 47 6.09 -3.73 13.90
CA ASN A 47 5.15 -3.18 14.87
C ASN A 47 5.09 -1.64 14.82
N ASP A 48 6.24 -0.98 14.66
CA ASP A 48 6.32 0.48 14.58
C ASP A 48 5.60 0.99 13.33
N LYS A 49 5.85 0.39 12.16
CA LYS A 49 5.20 0.77 10.91
C LYS A 49 3.70 0.49 10.92
N MET A 50 3.27 -0.66 11.42
CA MET A 50 1.85 -0.99 11.56
C MET A 50 1.14 -0.02 12.53
N SER A 51 1.79 0.35 13.63
CA SER A 51 1.25 1.34 14.58
C SER A 51 1.05 2.70 13.93
N GLN A 52 1.98 3.11 13.05
CA GLN A 52 1.86 4.35 12.29
C GLN A 52 0.69 4.29 11.28
N LEU A 53 0.53 3.21 10.52
CA LEU A 53 -0.59 3.05 9.58
C LEU A 53 -1.93 3.02 10.32
N PHE A 54 -1.97 2.33 11.46
CA PHE A 54 -3.17 2.36 12.30
C PHE A 54 -3.48 3.76 12.80
N TYR A 55 -2.49 4.53 13.23
CA TYR A 55 -2.67 5.94 13.60
C TYR A 55 -3.26 6.73 12.44
N TYR A 56 -2.75 6.57 11.20
CA TYR A 56 -3.32 7.23 10.03
C TYR A 56 -4.76 6.80 9.77
N ARG A 57 -5.07 5.51 9.87
CA ARG A 57 -6.44 4.99 9.73
C ARG A 57 -7.40 5.58 10.78
N LYS A 58 -6.96 5.68 12.04
CA LYS A 58 -7.71 6.33 13.10
C LYS A 58 -7.91 7.82 12.81
N LYS A 59 -6.86 8.51 12.38
CA LYS A 59 -6.94 9.94 12.00
C LYS A 59 -7.78 10.17 10.76
N LEU A 60 -7.75 9.27 9.79
CA LEU A 60 -8.62 9.33 8.62
C LEU A 60 -10.09 9.40 9.01
N SER A 61 -10.51 8.68 10.06
CA SER A 61 -11.89 8.74 10.55
C SER A 61 -12.31 10.15 10.99
N THR A 62 -11.38 10.98 11.43
CA THR A 62 -11.69 12.37 11.83
C THR A 62 -11.99 13.26 10.62
N ALA A 63 -11.44 12.95 9.45
CA ALA A 63 -11.72 13.69 8.22
C ALA A 63 -13.15 13.47 7.69
N TYR A 64 -13.74 12.31 8.01
CA TYR A 64 -15.10 11.96 7.59
C TYR A 64 -16.15 12.07 8.70
N GLY A 65 -15.75 12.40 9.92
CA GLY A 65 -16.63 12.53 11.07
C GLY A 65 -16.84 13.98 11.52
N ASP A 66 -17.60 14.14 12.62
CA ASP A 66 -17.91 15.46 13.21
C ASP A 66 -16.74 16.04 14.02
N TYR A 67 -15.74 15.22 14.35
CA TYR A 67 -14.58 15.64 15.11
C TYR A 67 -13.64 16.53 14.30
N THR A 68 -13.07 17.52 14.96
CA THR A 68 -12.05 18.40 14.37
C THR A 68 -10.67 17.92 14.84
N SER A 69 -9.83 17.55 13.90
CA SER A 69 -8.42 17.27 14.20
C SER A 69 -7.67 18.55 14.57
N THR A 70 -6.66 18.45 15.40
CA THR A 70 -5.68 19.53 15.64
C THR A 70 -4.48 19.45 14.70
N ASP A 71 -4.33 18.33 13.99
CA ASP A 71 -3.26 18.13 13.00
C ASP A 71 -3.62 18.84 11.69
N PRO A 72 -2.77 19.78 11.21
CA PRO A 72 -3.01 20.54 9.97
C PRO A 72 -3.24 19.65 8.73
N ILE A 73 -2.59 18.49 8.66
CA ILE A 73 -2.74 17.55 7.54
C ILE A 73 -4.18 17.02 7.49
N PHE A 74 -4.71 16.60 8.64
CA PHE A 74 -6.07 16.04 8.69
C PHE A 74 -7.16 17.11 8.65
N ILE A 75 -6.85 18.36 9.02
CA ILE A 75 -7.72 19.50 8.77
C ILE A 75 -7.85 19.75 7.26
N ALA A 76 -6.71 19.81 6.55
CA ALA A 76 -6.68 19.99 5.09
C ALA A 76 -7.32 18.79 4.36
N LEU A 77 -7.07 17.56 4.84
CA LEU A 77 -7.70 16.37 4.29
C LEU A 77 -9.22 16.43 4.42
N LYS A 78 -9.75 16.83 5.60
CA LYS A 78 -11.19 16.98 5.82
C LYS A 78 -11.80 17.97 4.84
N ASP A 79 -11.19 19.14 4.66
CA ASP A 79 -11.64 20.14 3.69
C ASP A 79 -11.66 19.57 2.26
N THR A 80 -10.60 18.86 1.90
CA THR A 80 -10.46 18.23 0.57
C THR A 80 -11.51 17.14 0.32
N VAL A 81 -11.68 16.20 1.25
CA VAL A 81 -12.64 15.10 1.05
C VAL A 81 -14.08 15.59 1.00
N MET A 82 -14.40 16.61 1.81
CA MET A 82 -15.74 17.23 1.80
C MET A 82 -16.00 18.03 0.53
N LYS A 83 -15.00 18.79 0.07
CA LYS A 83 -15.09 19.64 -1.11
C LYS A 83 -15.26 18.84 -2.41
N TYR A 84 -14.53 17.74 -2.55
CA TYR A 84 -14.49 16.95 -3.77
C TYR A 84 -15.27 15.64 -3.69
N GLY A 85 -15.92 15.35 -2.57
CA GLY A 85 -16.73 14.14 -2.41
C GLY A 85 -15.93 12.84 -2.44
N ILE A 86 -14.66 12.87 -2.00
CA ILE A 86 -13.76 11.70 -2.05
C ILE A 86 -14.32 10.62 -1.12
N GLN A 87 -14.54 9.42 -1.65
CA GLN A 87 -15.04 8.30 -0.89
C GLN A 87 -13.98 7.80 0.09
N ARG A 88 -14.37 7.62 1.36
CA ARG A 88 -13.48 7.12 2.41
C ARG A 88 -12.83 5.79 2.04
N GLN A 89 -13.57 4.91 1.37
CA GLN A 89 -13.10 3.58 0.97
C GLN A 89 -11.80 3.64 0.16
N LEU A 90 -11.63 4.63 -0.73
CA LEU A 90 -10.41 4.78 -1.53
C LEU A 90 -9.16 4.98 -0.65
N LEU A 91 -9.29 5.79 0.41
CA LEU A 91 -8.19 6.04 1.34
C LEU A 91 -7.95 4.87 2.30
N ASP A 92 -9.01 4.18 2.73
CA ASP A 92 -8.90 2.95 3.52
C ASP A 92 -8.25 1.83 2.70
N ASP A 93 -8.58 1.69 1.42
CA ASP A 93 -7.98 0.71 0.50
C ASP A 93 -6.50 1.00 0.25
N MET A 94 -6.13 2.28 0.08
CA MET A 94 -4.73 2.71 -0.06
C MET A 94 -3.91 2.29 1.18
N ILE A 95 -4.40 2.58 2.38
CA ILE A 95 -3.73 2.16 3.62
C ILE A 95 -3.62 0.63 3.69
N SER A 96 -4.67 -0.10 3.30
CA SER A 96 -4.63 -1.58 3.25
C SER A 96 -3.61 -2.10 2.23
N GLY A 97 -3.39 -1.40 1.11
CA GLY A 97 -2.34 -1.71 0.16
C GLY A 97 -0.95 -1.60 0.78
N MET A 98 -0.70 -0.54 1.52
CA MET A 98 0.57 -0.34 2.25
C MET A 98 0.76 -1.35 3.38
N GLU A 99 -0.31 -1.74 4.08
CA GLU A 99 -0.26 -2.82 5.08
C GLU A 99 0.19 -4.14 4.46
N ASN A 100 -0.24 -4.43 3.21
CA ASN A 100 0.16 -5.65 2.51
C ASN A 100 1.69 -5.73 2.34
N ASP A 101 2.39 -4.63 2.09
CA ASP A 101 3.83 -4.62 1.90
C ASP A 101 4.63 -5.07 3.13
N PHE A 102 4.00 -5.14 4.30
CA PHE A 102 4.64 -5.58 5.53
C PHE A 102 4.51 -7.07 5.82
N HIS A 103 3.61 -7.77 5.16
CA HIS A 103 3.36 -9.19 5.43
C HIS A 103 3.18 -10.04 4.17
N LYS A 104 3.09 -9.43 2.99
CA LYS A 104 2.92 -10.15 1.73
C LYS A 104 4.06 -9.82 0.77
N ASN A 105 4.84 -10.83 0.40
CA ASN A 105 5.97 -10.70 -0.49
C ASN A 105 5.89 -11.65 -1.71
N ARG A 106 4.77 -12.37 -1.85
CA ARG A 106 4.47 -13.27 -2.97
C ARG A 106 2.99 -13.15 -3.34
N TYR A 107 2.69 -13.33 -4.62
CA TYR A 107 1.35 -13.31 -5.19
C TYR A 107 1.12 -14.60 -5.97
N GLU A 108 0.11 -15.38 -5.58
CA GLU A 108 -0.18 -16.68 -6.18
C GLU A 108 -0.71 -16.55 -7.61
N SER A 109 -1.52 -15.51 -7.87
CA SER A 109 -2.19 -15.31 -9.15
C SER A 109 -2.19 -13.84 -9.58
N PHE A 110 -2.47 -13.60 -10.85
CA PHE A 110 -2.67 -12.25 -11.37
C PHE A 110 -3.83 -11.51 -10.69
N GLU A 111 -4.87 -12.21 -10.27
CA GLU A 111 -6.00 -11.59 -9.56
C GLU A 111 -5.56 -11.00 -8.20
N GLU A 112 -4.70 -11.70 -7.48
CA GLU A 112 -4.11 -11.19 -6.24
C GLU A 112 -3.23 -9.97 -6.48
N LEU A 113 -2.38 -10.03 -7.52
CA LEU A 113 -1.53 -8.91 -7.92
C LEU A 113 -2.37 -7.72 -8.37
N TYR A 114 -3.43 -7.93 -9.16
CA TYR A 114 -4.35 -6.89 -9.58
C TYR A 114 -4.97 -6.19 -8.36
N SER A 115 -5.44 -6.95 -7.38
CA SER A 115 -6.00 -6.41 -6.14
C SER A 115 -5.01 -5.52 -5.37
N TYR A 116 -3.74 -5.90 -5.35
CA TYR A 116 -2.66 -5.09 -4.79
C TYR A 116 -2.45 -3.80 -5.60
N CYS A 117 -2.25 -3.92 -6.91
CA CYS A 117 -2.06 -2.77 -7.81
C CYS A 117 -3.22 -1.77 -7.71
N TYR A 118 -4.46 -2.25 -7.65
CA TYR A 118 -5.62 -1.41 -7.41
C TYR A 118 -5.47 -0.58 -6.13
N ARG A 119 -5.13 -1.24 -5.02
CA ARG A 119 -5.03 -0.59 -3.71
C ARG A 119 -3.93 0.46 -3.64
N VAL A 120 -2.76 0.21 -4.23
CA VAL A 120 -1.61 1.12 -4.11
C VAL A 120 -1.53 2.18 -5.21
N ALA A 121 -2.21 1.98 -6.34
CA ALA A 121 -2.10 2.89 -7.48
C ALA A 121 -3.46 3.37 -8.02
N SER A 122 -4.43 2.49 -8.25
CA SER A 122 -5.73 2.91 -8.80
C SER A 122 -6.50 3.81 -7.84
N THR A 123 -6.45 3.54 -6.54
CA THR A 123 -7.08 4.39 -5.51
C THR A 123 -6.53 5.82 -5.56
N VAL A 124 -5.22 6.00 -5.80
CA VAL A 124 -4.59 7.32 -5.98
C VAL A 124 -5.15 8.01 -7.22
N GLY A 125 -5.19 7.30 -8.35
CA GLY A 125 -5.75 7.82 -9.60
C GLY A 125 -7.22 8.26 -9.44
N LEU A 126 -8.03 7.43 -8.78
CA LEU A 126 -9.42 7.72 -8.49
C LEU A 126 -9.59 8.97 -7.61
N VAL A 127 -8.77 9.14 -6.57
CA VAL A 127 -8.76 10.36 -5.75
C VAL A 127 -8.36 11.57 -6.58
N CYS A 128 -7.34 11.45 -7.43
CA CYS A 128 -6.88 12.56 -8.28
C CYS A 128 -7.97 13.04 -9.23
N ILE A 129 -8.70 12.14 -9.89
CA ILE A 129 -9.74 12.57 -10.84
C ILE A 129 -10.94 13.22 -10.16
N GLU A 130 -11.27 12.85 -8.92
CA GLU A 130 -12.30 13.57 -8.15
C GLU A 130 -11.88 15.02 -7.88
N ILE A 131 -10.59 15.27 -7.68
CA ILE A 131 -10.06 16.63 -7.44
C ILE A 131 -9.97 17.44 -8.73
N TYR A 132 -9.51 16.81 -9.84
CA TYR A 132 -9.34 17.50 -11.12
C TYR A 132 -10.67 17.72 -11.87
N GLY A 133 -11.65 16.89 -11.58
CA GLY A 133 -12.92 16.83 -12.29
C GLY A 133 -12.82 16.02 -13.58
N TYR A 134 -13.96 15.54 -14.05
CA TYR A 134 -14.10 14.80 -15.31
C TYR A 134 -15.52 14.96 -15.85
N ASP A 135 -15.66 14.94 -17.17
CA ASP A 135 -16.96 15.06 -17.86
C ASP A 135 -17.55 13.69 -18.23
N ASP A 136 -16.68 12.71 -18.54
CA ASP A 136 -17.10 11.37 -18.92
C ASP A 136 -17.11 10.44 -17.70
N PRO A 137 -18.26 9.82 -17.35
CA PRO A 137 -18.34 8.83 -16.27
C PRO A 137 -17.35 7.66 -16.39
N LYS A 138 -16.89 7.33 -17.62
CA LYS A 138 -15.86 6.32 -17.86
C LYS A 138 -14.47 6.72 -17.37
N ALA A 139 -14.27 7.98 -17.01
CA ALA A 139 -13.00 8.44 -16.46
C ALA A 139 -12.55 7.62 -15.24
N LYS A 140 -13.50 7.13 -14.43
CA LYS A 140 -13.18 6.25 -13.28
C LYS A 140 -12.62 4.90 -13.72
N GLU A 141 -13.20 4.27 -14.73
CA GLU A 141 -12.71 3.01 -15.29
C GLU A 141 -11.30 3.18 -15.90
N TYR A 142 -11.07 4.32 -16.57
CA TYR A 142 -9.75 4.63 -17.12
C TYR A 142 -8.73 4.93 -16.03
N ALA A 143 -9.09 5.67 -14.99
CA ALA A 143 -8.19 5.96 -13.88
C ALA A 143 -7.79 4.69 -13.11
N GLU A 144 -8.76 3.78 -12.90
CA GLU A 144 -8.49 2.48 -12.30
C GLU A 144 -7.53 1.66 -13.16
N SER A 145 -7.85 1.48 -14.44
CA SER A 145 -7.02 0.72 -15.38
C SER A 145 -5.63 1.32 -15.54
N TRP A 146 -5.53 2.65 -15.57
CA TRP A 146 -4.26 3.36 -15.66
C TRP A 146 -3.40 3.17 -14.42
N GLY A 147 -4.02 3.20 -13.23
CA GLY A 147 -3.33 2.93 -11.97
C GLY A 147 -2.70 1.53 -11.95
N VAL A 148 -3.49 0.50 -12.29
CA VAL A 148 -2.98 -0.88 -12.41
C VAL A 148 -1.84 -0.96 -13.43
N PHE A 149 -2.02 -0.37 -14.62
CA PHE A 149 -1.01 -0.38 -15.67
C PHE A 149 0.31 0.25 -15.20
N MET A 150 0.26 1.42 -14.56
CA MET A 150 1.45 2.10 -14.05
C MET A 150 2.17 1.28 -12.98
N GLN A 151 1.41 0.63 -12.09
CA GLN A 151 2.00 -0.22 -11.05
C GLN A 151 2.63 -1.48 -11.64
N LEU A 152 2.02 -2.09 -12.65
CA LEU A 152 2.64 -3.23 -13.35
C LEU A 152 3.95 -2.82 -14.03
N ILE A 153 4.03 -1.63 -14.63
CA ILE A 153 5.29 -1.11 -15.19
C ILE A 153 6.35 -0.95 -14.09
N ASN A 154 5.98 -0.41 -12.92
CA ASN A 154 6.91 -0.29 -11.80
C ASN A 154 7.42 -1.67 -11.38
N ILE A 155 6.54 -2.64 -11.20
CA ILE A 155 6.89 -4.02 -10.83
C ILE A 155 7.84 -4.64 -11.85
N ILE A 156 7.57 -4.50 -13.15
CA ILE A 156 8.43 -5.05 -14.22
C ILE A 156 9.79 -4.35 -14.23
N ARG A 157 9.83 -3.04 -14.06
CA ARG A 157 11.07 -2.26 -14.00
C ARG A 157 11.95 -2.68 -12.83
N ASP A 158 11.35 -2.94 -11.68
CA ASP A 158 12.05 -3.08 -10.41
C ASP A 158 12.21 -4.56 -9.97
N VAL A 159 11.88 -5.55 -10.82
CA VAL A 159 11.93 -7.00 -10.53
C VAL A 159 13.23 -7.42 -9.84
N SER A 160 14.39 -6.99 -10.35
CA SER A 160 15.69 -7.37 -9.78
C SER A 160 15.96 -6.72 -8.43
N GLU A 161 15.48 -5.50 -8.23
CA GLU A 161 15.65 -4.78 -6.96
C GLU A 161 14.72 -5.32 -5.89
N ASP A 162 13.47 -5.59 -6.24
CA ASP A 162 12.49 -6.20 -5.35
C ASP A 162 12.90 -7.61 -4.92
N ALA A 163 13.44 -8.40 -5.85
CA ALA A 163 13.95 -9.74 -5.53
C ALA A 163 15.09 -9.74 -4.50
N LYS A 164 15.97 -8.72 -4.52
CA LYS A 164 17.02 -8.54 -3.50
C LYS A 164 16.46 -8.26 -2.11
N ARG A 165 15.25 -7.71 -2.04
CA ARG A 165 14.50 -7.45 -0.79
C ARG A 165 13.56 -8.60 -0.43
N ASP A 166 13.72 -9.76 -1.10
CA ASP A 166 12.86 -10.94 -0.98
C ASP A 166 11.39 -10.68 -1.35
N ARG A 167 11.14 -9.77 -2.30
CA ARG A 167 9.81 -9.48 -2.85
C ARG A 167 9.72 -9.95 -4.28
N ILE A 168 8.73 -10.78 -4.59
CA ILE A 168 8.41 -11.23 -5.95
C ILE A 168 6.93 -10.94 -6.20
N TYR A 169 6.67 -9.87 -6.96
CA TYR A 169 5.32 -9.45 -7.32
C TYR A 169 4.75 -10.24 -8.50
N LEU A 170 5.62 -10.79 -9.38
CA LEU A 170 5.16 -11.58 -10.51
C LEU A 170 4.37 -12.79 -10.01
N PRO A 171 3.18 -13.09 -10.61
CA PRO A 171 2.34 -14.19 -10.16
C PRO A 171 3.06 -15.53 -10.20
N LEU A 172 3.03 -16.30 -9.12
CA LEU A 172 3.72 -17.58 -9.03
C LEU A 172 3.18 -18.61 -10.02
N ASP A 173 1.88 -18.59 -10.31
CA ASP A 173 1.24 -19.46 -11.31
C ASP A 173 1.71 -19.13 -12.73
N ASP A 174 1.95 -17.88 -13.06
CA ASP A 174 2.53 -17.47 -14.34
C ASP A 174 4.00 -17.85 -14.42
N LEU A 175 4.79 -17.62 -13.39
CA LEU A 175 6.19 -18.06 -13.33
C LEU A 175 6.30 -19.57 -13.54
N ALA A 176 5.47 -20.36 -12.84
CA ALA A 176 5.44 -21.82 -12.99
C ALA A 176 5.05 -22.25 -14.41
N ARG A 177 4.10 -21.54 -15.05
CA ARG A 177 3.70 -21.82 -16.44
C ARG A 177 4.84 -21.66 -17.44
N TRP A 178 5.74 -20.71 -17.18
CA TRP A 178 6.91 -20.45 -18.01
C TRP A 178 8.17 -21.18 -17.55
N GLY A 179 8.08 -21.99 -16.50
CA GLY A 179 9.21 -22.74 -15.95
C GLY A 179 10.27 -21.86 -15.29
N ILE A 180 9.88 -20.66 -14.84
CA ILE A 180 10.75 -19.70 -14.16
C ILE A 180 10.63 -19.93 -12.66
N SER A 181 11.74 -20.17 -11.99
CA SER A 181 11.81 -20.31 -10.54
C SER A 181 12.06 -18.97 -9.86
N GLU A 182 11.78 -18.87 -8.54
CA GLU A 182 12.17 -17.70 -7.77
C GLU A 182 13.69 -17.47 -7.77
N GLU A 183 14.48 -18.54 -7.84
CA GLU A 183 15.93 -18.44 -7.90
C GLU A 183 16.40 -17.78 -9.20
N ASP A 184 15.75 -18.10 -10.33
CA ASP A 184 16.02 -17.46 -11.61
C ASP A 184 15.73 -15.96 -11.56
N ILE A 185 14.66 -15.55 -10.88
CA ILE A 185 14.35 -14.13 -10.65
C ILE A 185 15.41 -13.46 -9.76
N LYS A 186 15.82 -14.12 -8.67
CA LYS A 186 16.80 -13.58 -7.71
C LYS A 186 18.20 -13.49 -8.32
N SER A 187 18.61 -14.47 -9.16
CA SER A 187 19.90 -14.46 -9.86
C SER A 187 19.94 -13.47 -11.03
N GLY A 188 18.77 -13.10 -11.58
CA GLY A 188 18.64 -12.30 -12.78
C GLY A 188 18.89 -13.08 -14.08
N GLU A 189 19.10 -14.39 -14.02
CA GLU A 189 19.39 -15.25 -15.19
C GLU A 189 18.16 -15.37 -16.09
N ALA A 190 16.95 -15.40 -15.53
CA ALA A 190 15.70 -15.48 -16.29
C ALA A 190 15.54 -14.36 -17.33
N LEU A 191 16.11 -13.18 -17.07
CA LEU A 191 16.04 -12.03 -17.97
C LEU A 191 17.01 -12.14 -19.16
N LEU A 192 17.99 -13.03 -19.09
CA LEU A 192 19.05 -13.18 -20.12
C LEU A 192 18.79 -14.35 -21.07
N GLU A 193 18.08 -15.37 -20.64
CA GLU A 193 17.87 -16.60 -21.42
C GLU A 193 16.59 -16.62 -22.27
N HIS A 194 15.66 -15.71 -22.04
CA HIS A 194 14.41 -15.56 -22.80
C HIS A 194 14.28 -14.16 -23.39
N PRO A 195 15.14 -13.78 -24.37
CA PRO A 195 14.86 -12.59 -25.16
C PRO A 195 13.66 -12.92 -26.05
N GLY A 196 12.46 -12.44 -25.64
CA GLY A 196 11.20 -12.62 -26.35
C GLY A 196 11.15 -12.01 -27.73
#